data_5d263b6a140f2e2854fdb23f663a56a0
#
_entry.id   5d263b6a140f2e2854fdb23f663a56a0
#
_cell.length_a   1.000
_cell.length_b   1.000
_cell.length_c   1.000
_cell.angle_alpha   90.00
_cell.angle_beta   90.00
_cell.angle_gamma   90.00
#
_symmetry.space_group_name_H-M   'P 1'
#
loop_
_entity.id
_entity.type
_entity.pdbx_description
1 polymer ?
#
loop_
_entity_poly.entity_id
_entity_poly.type
_entity_poly.pdbx_seq_one_letter_code
_entity_poly.pdbx_strand_id
1 'polypeptide(L)'
;MTLPSPLRRRLVFLLLSLAVVTPFVVAASQAAGAAKEGSKEAGKVEVEDDSIFKYLTVFTEVLGLVRSAYVEPTEPEVLMTSALDGTVDALDPFASFVPASAAQKFGEAARVGASRSGLRLARERGMVFVATVDEGGPAAKSGVAVGDILAKLDGASSRQMPFWEIEARFAAAEGTHVDSEWIRRGEMKKVDLVLASFAAAAPSLSESRGVPVLHLPQLTSATVTQVRELLAAQHPTRLVLDLRGTTGSDPRAAFDLGALFADGELGQLKVRDKSVETFTDNTPNLFAGEMVALVDRSTVGPAEVLAALLQQRAGARLVGERTFGYAGRQETVTLSDGSRLRLATGFYTGPDGKPISTGLSPDLAVDESTRRFGEKDEPLGELILRKGVGLLLGEEKLPEKKAA
;
A
#
# COMPACT_ATOMS: atom_id res chain seq x y z
N MET A 1 58.42 20.69 -54.36
CA MET A 1 57.63 19.51 -54.81
C MET A 1 56.16 19.81 -54.57
N THR A 2 55.41 20.29 -55.57
CA THR A 2 54.03 20.72 -55.48
C THR A 2 53.11 19.55 -55.81
N LEU A 3 52.28 19.14 -54.89
CA LEU A 3 51.28 18.10 -55.05
C LEU A 3 50.23 18.50 -56.10
N PRO A 4 49.75 17.58 -56.97
CA PRO A 4 48.81 17.87 -58.04
C PRO A 4 47.43 18.25 -57.46
N SER A 5 46.75 19.21 -58.15
CA SER A 5 45.53 19.87 -57.73
C SER A 5 44.36 18.99 -57.28
N PRO A 6 44.13 17.75 -57.75
CA PRO A 6 43.06 16.92 -57.29
C PRO A 6 43.30 16.31 -55.86
N LEU A 7 44.56 16.07 -55.51
CA LEU A 7 44.92 15.57 -54.17
C LEU A 7 44.74 16.63 -53.08
N ARG A 8 45.02 17.89 -53.40
CA ARG A 8 44.85 19.03 -52.48
C ARG A 8 43.35 19.28 -52.13
N ARG A 9 42.47 19.11 -53.12
CA ARG A 9 41.02 19.21 -52.89
C ARG A 9 40.51 18.07 -52.01
N ARG A 10 40.99 16.85 -52.18
CA ARG A 10 40.58 15.69 -51.34
C ARG A 10 41.09 15.82 -49.90
N LEU A 11 42.31 16.33 -49.71
CA LEU A 11 42.85 16.56 -48.35
C LEU A 11 42.10 17.68 -47.59
N VAL A 12 41.72 18.76 -48.29
CA VAL A 12 40.91 19.84 -47.71
C VAL A 12 39.50 19.38 -47.33
N PHE A 13 38.85 18.50 -48.15
CA PHE A 13 37.58 17.90 -47.85
C PHE A 13 37.64 16.93 -46.65
N LEU A 14 38.75 16.19 -46.53
CA LEU A 14 38.95 15.25 -45.42
C LEU A 14 39.24 16.01 -44.11
N LEU A 15 39.96 17.11 -44.15
CA LEU A 15 40.20 17.97 -42.97
C LEU A 15 38.95 18.78 -42.59
N LEU A 16 38.13 19.20 -43.55
CA LEU A 16 36.89 19.90 -43.27
C LEU A 16 35.82 18.94 -42.70
N SER A 17 35.75 17.68 -43.18
CA SER A 17 34.84 16.68 -42.60
C SER A 17 35.24 16.26 -41.18
N LEU A 18 36.57 16.23 -40.87
CA LEU A 18 37.04 15.94 -39.53
C LEU A 18 36.76 17.11 -38.54
N ALA A 19 36.80 18.35 -39.03
CA ALA A 19 36.52 19.53 -38.22
C ALA A 19 35.03 19.78 -37.90
N VAL A 20 34.12 19.19 -38.70
CA VAL A 20 32.66 19.25 -38.47
C VAL A 20 32.15 18.11 -37.58
N VAL A 21 32.84 16.96 -37.60
CA VAL A 21 32.44 15.77 -36.80
C VAL A 21 32.90 15.87 -35.35
N THR A 22 34.08 16.52 -35.09
CA THR A 22 34.60 16.64 -33.73
C THR A 22 33.75 17.48 -32.76
N PRO A 23 33.16 18.63 -33.14
CA PRO A 23 32.28 19.35 -32.22
C PRO A 23 30.94 18.61 -32.00
N PHE A 24 30.47 17.80 -32.96
CA PHE A 24 29.22 17.05 -32.79
C PHE A 24 29.38 15.86 -31.84
N VAL A 25 30.54 15.17 -31.86
CA VAL A 25 30.85 14.09 -30.93
C VAL A 25 31.07 14.62 -29.52
N VAL A 26 31.72 15.78 -29.35
CA VAL A 26 31.90 16.43 -28.03
C VAL A 26 30.57 16.95 -27.50
N ALA A 27 29.68 17.52 -28.33
CA ALA A 27 28.36 17.96 -27.93
C ALA A 27 27.45 16.77 -27.57
N ALA A 28 27.54 15.63 -28.28
CA ALA A 28 26.80 14.44 -27.94
C ALA A 28 27.29 13.81 -26.63
N SER A 29 28.59 13.87 -26.32
CA SER A 29 29.11 13.36 -25.05
C SER A 29 28.77 14.28 -23.86
N GLN A 30 28.65 15.60 -24.08
CA GLN A 30 28.21 16.55 -23.03
C GLN A 30 26.68 16.49 -22.83
N ALA A 31 25.89 16.27 -23.87
CA ALA A 31 24.45 16.04 -23.77
C ALA A 31 24.14 14.72 -23.04
N ALA A 32 24.94 13.66 -23.27
CA ALA A 32 24.85 12.41 -22.54
C ALA A 32 25.29 12.52 -21.08
N GLY A 33 26.18 13.44 -20.75
CA GLY A 33 26.58 13.77 -19.37
C GLY A 33 25.52 14.57 -18.60
N ALA A 34 24.83 15.50 -19.25
CA ALA A 34 23.80 16.35 -18.65
C ALA A 34 22.45 15.56 -18.49
N ALA A 35 22.19 14.56 -19.32
CA ALA A 35 21.01 13.67 -19.18
C ALA A 35 21.17 12.62 -18.07
N LYS A 36 22.36 12.45 -17.48
CA LYS A 36 22.63 11.51 -16.40
C LYS A 36 22.34 12.02 -15.00
N GLU A 37 22.13 13.31 -14.81
CA GLU A 37 21.83 13.88 -13.48
C GLU A 37 20.34 13.91 -13.11
N GLY A 38 19.45 13.41 -13.97
CA GLY A 38 18.00 13.39 -13.74
C GLY A 38 17.35 12.00 -13.66
N SER A 39 18.04 10.92 -14.00
CA SER A 39 17.54 9.57 -13.79
C SER A 39 18.20 9.00 -12.54
N LYS A 40 17.44 8.88 -11.44
CA LYS A 40 17.79 7.97 -10.36
C LYS A 40 18.11 6.62 -11.00
N GLU A 41 19.31 6.14 -10.79
CA GLU A 41 19.79 4.85 -11.26
C GLU A 41 18.73 3.78 -10.98
N ALA A 42 18.17 3.22 -12.05
CA ALA A 42 17.59 1.90 -11.97
C ALA A 42 18.74 1.00 -11.50
N GLY A 43 18.67 0.53 -10.26
CA GLY A 43 19.72 -0.23 -9.62
C GLY A 43 20.15 -1.35 -10.57
N LYS A 44 21.43 -1.37 -10.92
CA LYS A 44 22.04 -2.48 -11.62
C LYS A 44 21.87 -3.68 -10.70
N VAL A 45 20.92 -4.55 -11.01
CA VAL A 45 20.78 -5.84 -10.34
C VAL A 45 22.01 -6.64 -10.79
N GLU A 46 23.07 -6.66 -9.99
CA GLU A 46 24.15 -7.62 -10.14
C GLU A 46 23.58 -8.98 -9.76
N VAL A 47 23.25 -9.75 -10.79
CA VAL A 47 22.82 -11.14 -10.65
C VAL A 47 24.09 -11.98 -10.54
N GLU A 48 24.60 -12.13 -9.34
CA GLU A 48 25.79 -12.93 -9.02
C GLU A 48 25.42 -14.37 -8.62
N ASP A 49 24.40 -14.97 -9.22
CA ASP A 49 23.99 -16.32 -8.83
C ASP A 49 23.74 -17.21 -10.06
N ASP A 50 24.65 -18.17 -10.30
CA ASP A 50 24.52 -19.24 -11.29
C ASP A 50 23.17 -20.00 -11.17
N SER A 51 22.51 -19.93 -10.01
CA SER A 51 21.21 -20.54 -9.76
C SER A 51 20.08 -19.88 -10.58
N ILE A 52 20.10 -18.55 -10.77
CA ILE A 52 19.06 -17.83 -11.52
C ILE A 52 19.07 -18.23 -12.99
N PHE A 53 20.25 -18.36 -13.60
CA PHE A 53 20.34 -18.80 -14.99
C PHE A 53 19.81 -20.23 -15.19
N LYS A 54 20.03 -21.11 -14.23
CA LYS A 54 19.46 -22.46 -14.21
C LYS A 54 17.94 -22.43 -14.19
N TYR A 55 17.33 -21.61 -13.31
CA TYR A 55 15.87 -21.46 -13.26
C TYR A 55 15.30 -20.83 -14.54
N LEU A 56 15.96 -19.84 -15.12
CA LEU A 56 15.57 -19.25 -16.39
C LEU A 56 15.62 -20.28 -17.54
N THR A 57 16.62 -21.17 -17.56
CA THR A 57 16.73 -22.26 -18.55
C THR A 57 15.53 -23.20 -18.42
N VAL A 58 15.22 -23.67 -17.21
CA VAL A 58 14.06 -24.54 -16.96
C VAL A 58 12.75 -23.84 -17.33
N PHE A 59 12.61 -22.56 -17.00
CA PHE A 59 11.43 -21.76 -17.34
C PHE A 59 11.25 -21.66 -18.88
N THR A 60 12.33 -21.40 -19.60
CA THR A 60 12.31 -21.33 -21.08
C THR A 60 11.96 -22.68 -21.69
N GLU A 61 12.47 -23.78 -21.14
CA GLU A 61 12.14 -25.14 -21.58
C GLU A 61 10.65 -25.44 -21.38
N VAL A 62 10.08 -25.09 -20.22
CA VAL A 62 8.63 -25.23 -19.93
C VAL A 62 7.81 -24.42 -20.93
N LEU A 63 8.16 -23.16 -21.20
CA LEU A 63 7.47 -22.34 -22.21
C LEU A 63 7.54 -22.97 -23.60
N GLY A 64 8.69 -23.52 -23.99
CA GLY A 64 8.88 -24.23 -25.25
C GLY A 64 7.98 -25.46 -25.34
N LEU A 65 7.91 -26.28 -24.29
CA LEU A 65 7.06 -27.46 -24.22
C LEU A 65 5.55 -27.09 -24.27
N VAL A 66 5.11 -26.10 -23.51
CA VAL A 66 3.71 -25.63 -23.56
C VAL A 66 3.36 -25.18 -24.97
N ARG A 67 4.22 -24.40 -25.61
CA ARG A 67 4.00 -23.90 -26.98
C ARG A 67 3.92 -24.98 -28.03
N SER A 68 4.69 -26.09 -27.86
CA SER A 68 4.77 -27.18 -28.86
C SER A 68 3.79 -28.32 -28.59
N ALA A 69 3.38 -28.56 -27.35
CA ALA A 69 2.67 -29.77 -26.94
C ALA A 69 1.31 -29.52 -26.27
N TYR A 70 1.00 -28.27 -25.85
CA TYR A 70 -0.29 -28.00 -25.26
C TYR A 70 -1.42 -28.10 -26.27
N VAL A 71 -2.59 -28.61 -25.84
CA VAL A 71 -3.74 -28.93 -26.71
C VAL A 71 -4.31 -27.72 -27.44
N GLU A 72 -4.22 -26.52 -26.83
CA GLU A 72 -4.68 -25.28 -27.45
C GLU A 72 -3.50 -24.34 -27.72
N PRO A 73 -3.49 -23.61 -28.86
CA PRO A 73 -2.47 -22.61 -29.12
C PRO A 73 -2.42 -21.55 -28.01
N THR A 74 -1.24 -21.24 -27.50
CA THR A 74 -1.03 -20.22 -26.47
C THR A 74 -0.05 -19.16 -26.93
N GLU A 75 -0.35 -17.90 -26.64
CA GLU A 75 0.55 -16.79 -26.96
C GLU A 75 1.63 -16.67 -25.86
N PRO A 76 2.91 -16.59 -26.22
CA PRO A 76 4.02 -16.49 -25.27
C PRO A 76 3.89 -15.30 -24.31
N GLU A 77 3.36 -14.16 -24.80
CA GLU A 77 3.17 -12.95 -24.01
C GLU A 77 2.17 -13.18 -22.87
N VAL A 78 1.09 -13.93 -23.12
CA VAL A 78 0.08 -14.28 -22.10
C VAL A 78 0.68 -15.17 -21.02
N LEU A 79 1.46 -16.19 -21.44
CA LEU A 79 2.14 -17.09 -20.49
C LEU A 79 3.15 -16.34 -19.63
N MET A 80 3.95 -15.46 -20.22
CA MET A 80 4.94 -14.67 -19.53
C MET A 80 4.28 -13.71 -18.53
N THR A 81 3.25 -12.99 -18.97
CA THR A 81 2.51 -12.05 -18.11
C THR A 81 1.90 -12.78 -16.93
N SER A 82 1.27 -13.95 -17.15
CA SER A 82 0.68 -14.76 -16.09
C SER A 82 1.73 -15.28 -15.09
N ALA A 83 2.92 -15.68 -15.58
CA ALA A 83 4.01 -16.13 -14.72
C ALA A 83 4.57 -15.00 -13.85
N LEU A 84 4.74 -13.80 -14.42
CA LEU A 84 5.19 -12.61 -13.71
C LEU A 84 4.14 -12.14 -12.69
N ASP A 85 2.85 -12.16 -13.07
CA ASP A 85 1.75 -11.82 -12.18
C ASP A 85 1.67 -12.80 -10.98
N GLY A 86 1.86 -14.11 -11.23
CA GLY A 86 1.95 -15.11 -10.17
C GLY A 86 3.19 -14.93 -9.27
N THR A 87 4.31 -14.49 -9.83
CA THR A 87 5.52 -14.19 -9.05
C THR A 87 5.28 -13.04 -8.07
N VAL A 88 4.64 -11.95 -8.51
CA VAL A 88 4.37 -10.80 -7.63
C VAL A 88 3.29 -11.09 -6.60
N ASP A 89 2.27 -11.90 -6.94
CA ASP A 89 1.23 -12.35 -6.01
C ASP A 89 1.80 -13.13 -4.81
N ALA A 90 2.96 -13.77 -4.99
CA ALA A 90 3.65 -14.48 -3.92
C ALA A 90 4.51 -13.56 -3.02
N LEU A 91 4.74 -12.30 -3.40
CA LEU A 91 5.62 -11.38 -2.67
C LEU A 91 4.87 -10.54 -1.65
N ASP A 92 3.84 -9.83 -2.08
CA ASP A 92 3.03 -8.99 -1.20
C ASP A 92 1.61 -8.76 -1.76
N PRO A 93 0.62 -8.46 -0.88
CA PRO A 93 -0.78 -8.38 -1.28
C PRO A 93 -1.13 -7.17 -2.17
N PHE A 94 -0.21 -6.22 -2.37
CA PHE A 94 -0.41 -5.03 -3.18
C PHE A 94 0.54 -4.96 -4.38
N ALA A 95 1.37 -6.00 -4.59
CA ALA A 95 2.26 -6.07 -5.74
C ALA A 95 1.50 -6.27 -7.05
N SER A 96 2.05 -5.75 -8.14
CA SER A 96 1.48 -5.94 -9.48
C SER A 96 2.56 -5.89 -10.54
N PHE A 97 2.49 -6.80 -11.49
CA PHE A 97 3.19 -6.69 -12.77
C PHE A 97 2.25 -6.09 -13.80
N VAL A 98 2.71 -5.11 -14.57
CA VAL A 98 1.93 -4.40 -15.59
C VAL A 98 2.68 -4.46 -16.91
N PRO A 99 2.16 -5.12 -17.96
CA PRO A 99 2.81 -5.17 -19.25
C PRO A 99 2.94 -3.78 -19.87
N ALA A 100 3.93 -3.58 -20.75
CA ALA A 100 4.21 -2.28 -21.37
C ALA A 100 3.00 -1.69 -22.09
N SER A 101 2.19 -2.53 -22.73
CA SER A 101 0.93 -2.15 -23.41
C SER A 101 -0.11 -1.53 -22.48
N ALA A 102 -0.08 -1.84 -21.18
CA ALA A 102 -1.01 -1.36 -20.16
C ALA A 102 -0.42 -0.27 -19.26
N ALA A 103 0.86 0.07 -19.40
CA ALA A 103 1.57 0.98 -18.51
C ALA A 103 0.94 2.38 -18.39
N GLN A 104 0.36 2.91 -19.47
CA GLN A 104 -0.35 4.20 -19.44
C GLN A 104 -1.63 4.10 -18.63
N LYS A 105 -2.50 3.14 -18.94
CA LYS A 105 -3.77 2.91 -18.23
C LYS A 105 -3.54 2.69 -16.73
N PHE A 106 -2.53 1.91 -16.38
CA PHE A 106 -2.12 1.71 -14.98
C PHE A 106 -1.71 3.04 -14.32
N GLY A 107 -0.90 3.86 -15.00
CA GLY A 107 -0.46 5.15 -14.46
C GLY A 107 -1.61 6.14 -14.25
N GLU A 108 -2.62 6.11 -15.10
CA GLU A 108 -3.85 6.91 -14.95
C GLU A 108 -4.67 6.41 -13.74
N ALA A 109 -4.87 5.09 -13.64
CA ALA A 109 -5.58 4.47 -12.53
C ALA A 109 -4.88 4.71 -11.18
N ALA A 110 -3.55 4.60 -11.13
CA ALA A 110 -2.77 4.84 -9.92
C ALA A 110 -2.89 6.27 -9.38
N ARG A 111 -3.07 7.28 -10.28
CA ARG A 111 -3.32 8.67 -9.87
C ARG A 111 -4.71 8.88 -9.26
N VAL A 112 -5.68 8.13 -9.73
CA VAL A 112 -7.05 8.15 -9.21
C VAL A 112 -7.13 7.38 -7.88
N GLY A 113 -6.49 6.20 -7.82
CA GLY A 113 -6.52 5.32 -6.65
C GLY A 113 -7.93 4.99 -6.20
N ALA A 114 -8.17 5.04 -4.89
CA ALA A 114 -9.47 4.76 -4.29
C ALA A 114 -10.48 5.93 -4.38
N SER A 115 -10.08 7.11 -4.90
CA SER A 115 -10.88 8.34 -4.81
C SER A 115 -12.23 8.30 -5.53
N ARG A 116 -12.50 7.27 -6.33
CA ARG A 116 -13.78 7.11 -7.06
C ARG A 116 -14.60 5.93 -6.61
N SER A 117 -13.97 4.89 -6.12
CA SER A 117 -14.66 3.71 -5.59
C SER A 117 -14.76 3.72 -4.07
N GLY A 118 -13.76 4.27 -3.40
CA GLY A 118 -13.58 4.15 -1.96
C GLY A 118 -13.08 2.77 -1.56
N LEU A 119 -12.45 2.01 -2.48
CA LEU A 119 -11.94 0.66 -2.22
C LEU A 119 -10.42 0.64 -2.28
N ARG A 120 -9.81 0.01 -1.30
CA ARG A 120 -8.46 -0.53 -1.41
C ARG A 120 -8.54 -2.05 -1.41
N LEU A 121 -8.07 -2.64 -2.49
CA LEU A 121 -8.05 -4.07 -2.67
C LEU A 121 -6.69 -4.64 -2.32
N ALA A 122 -6.65 -5.91 -1.95
CA ALA A 122 -5.45 -6.70 -1.77
C ALA A 122 -5.63 -8.04 -2.47
N ARG A 123 -4.52 -8.67 -2.89
CA ARG A 123 -4.55 -10.01 -3.49
C ARG A 123 -3.62 -10.93 -2.70
N GLU A 124 -4.12 -12.09 -2.36
CA GLU A 124 -3.34 -13.16 -1.75
C GLU A 124 -3.76 -14.51 -2.36
N ARG A 125 -2.78 -15.24 -2.90
CA ARG A 125 -2.98 -16.57 -3.51
C ARG A 125 -4.09 -16.57 -4.57
N GLY A 126 -4.07 -15.54 -5.43
CA GLY A 126 -5.06 -15.35 -6.50
C GLY A 126 -6.44 -14.90 -6.03
N MET A 127 -6.68 -14.69 -4.75
CA MET A 127 -7.93 -14.16 -4.22
C MET A 127 -7.81 -12.65 -4.02
N VAL A 128 -8.71 -11.89 -4.62
CA VAL A 128 -8.81 -10.44 -4.43
C VAL A 128 -9.87 -10.15 -3.38
N PHE A 129 -9.52 -9.36 -2.38
CA PHE A 129 -10.43 -9.00 -1.30
C PHE A 129 -10.30 -7.53 -0.90
N VAL A 130 -11.30 -7.05 -0.18
CA VAL A 130 -11.37 -5.66 0.30
C VAL A 130 -10.53 -5.52 1.56
N ALA A 131 -9.43 -4.75 1.46
CA ALA A 131 -8.57 -4.42 2.59
C ALA A 131 -9.14 -3.23 3.39
N THR A 132 -9.57 -2.16 2.72
CA THR A 132 -10.26 -1.02 3.35
C THR A 132 -11.40 -0.50 2.49
N VAL A 133 -12.36 0.15 3.13
CA VAL A 133 -13.47 0.87 2.48
C VAL A 133 -13.51 2.28 3.05
N ASP A 134 -13.42 3.29 2.18
CA ASP A 134 -13.52 4.68 2.57
C ASP A 134 -14.95 5.03 3.02
N GLU A 135 -15.06 5.61 4.19
CA GLU A 135 -16.34 6.05 4.74
C GLU A 135 -17.02 7.08 3.83
N GLY A 136 -18.30 6.89 3.57
CA GLY A 136 -19.06 7.76 2.67
C GLY A 136 -18.75 7.60 1.18
N GLY A 137 -17.79 6.74 0.81
CA GLY A 137 -17.47 6.41 -0.57
C GLY A 137 -18.54 5.56 -1.26
N PRO A 138 -18.52 5.48 -2.60
CA PRO A 138 -19.49 4.69 -3.38
C PRO A 138 -19.59 3.23 -2.94
N ALA A 139 -18.47 2.57 -2.66
CA ALA A 139 -18.45 1.17 -2.23
C ALA A 139 -19.14 0.97 -0.88
N ALA A 140 -18.87 1.86 0.09
CA ALA A 140 -19.54 1.82 1.39
C ALA A 140 -21.05 1.97 1.24
N LYS A 141 -21.50 2.94 0.43
CA LYS A 141 -22.95 3.18 0.12
C LYS A 141 -23.59 2.00 -0.57
N SER A 142 -22.86 1.27 -1.41
CA SER A 142 -23.35 0.05 -2.08
C SER A 142 -23.28 -1.18 -1.18
N GLY A 143 -22.79 -1.02 0.05
CA GLY A 143 -22.71 -2.06 1.06
C GLY A 143 -21.61 -3.09 0.84
N VAL A 144 -20.55 -2.75 0.08
CA VAL A 144 -19.28 -3.50 0.08
C VAL A 144 -18.59 -3.29 1.43
N ALA A 145 -17.98 -4.33 1.99
CA ALA A 145 -17.36 -4.27 3.30
C ALA A 145 -15.95 -4.89 3.29
N VAL A 146 -15.17 -4.52 4.28
CA VAL A 146 -13.84 -5.11 4.54
C VAL A 146 -13.93 -6.62 4.67
N GLY A 147 -13.02 -7.33 4.01
CA GLY A 147 -12.98 -8.80 3.96
C GLY A 147 -13.89 -9.44 2.92
N ASP A 148 -14.71 -8.68 2.17
CA ASP A 148 -15.43 -9.22 1.01
C ASP A 148 -14.43 -9.70 -0.04
N ILE A 149 -14.67 -10.89 -0.60
CA ILE A 149 -13.83 -11.47 -1.65
C ILE A 149 -14.49 -11.19 -3.00
N LEU A 150 -13.76 -10.57 -3.91
CA LEU A 150 -14.24 -10.35 -5.28
C LEU A 150 -14.24 -11.68 -6.04
N ALA A 151 -15.41 -12.15 -6.42
CA ALA A 151 -15.59 -13.38 -7.21
C ALA A 151 -15.56 -13.06 -8.71
N LYS A 152 -16.33 -12.05 -9.13
CA LYS A 152 -16.41 -11.62 -10.53
C LYS A 152 -16.41 -10.11 -10.65
N LEU A 153 -15.89 -9.65 -11.77
CA LEU A 153 -15.89 -8.24 -12.20
C LEU A 153 -16.31 -8.19 -13.66
N ASP A 154 -17.39 -7.42 -13.95
CA ASP A 154 -17.99 -7.33 -15.28
C ASP A 154 -18.26 -8.71 -15.92
N GLY A 155 -18.71 -9.69 -15.12
CA GLY A 155 -19.00 -11.06 -15.53
C GLY A 155 -17.79 -12.00 -15.61
N ALA A 156 -16.55 -11.50 -15.61
CA ALA A 156 -15.33 -12.31 -15.64
C ALA A 156 -14.85 -12.68 -14.22
N SER A 157 -14.24 -13.86 -14.08
CA SER A 157 -13.65 -14.29 -12.80
C SER A 157 -12.47 -13.41 -12.40
N SER A 158 -12.48 -12.84 -11.20
CA SER A 158 -11.38 -12.02 -10.68
C SER A 158 -10.05 -12.77 -10.58
N ARG A 159 -10.09 -14.09 -10.41
CA ARG A 159 -8.88 -14.94 -10.37
C ARG A 159 -8.13 -15.03 -11.71
N GLN A 160 -8.82 -14.74 -12.81
CA GLN A 160 -8.25 -14.77 -14.16
C GLN A 160 -7.81 -13.39 -14.64
N MET A 161 -8.05 -12.36 -13.85
CA MET A 161 -7.70 -10.98 -14.19
C MET A 161 -6.39 -10.58 -13.50
N PRO A 162 -5.49 -9.86 -14.19
CA PRO A 162 -4.35 -9.22 -13.54
C PRO A 162 -4.81 -8.24 -12.45
N PHE A 163 -4.11 -8.19 -11.33
CA PHE A 163 -4.54 -7.37 -10.20
C PHE A 163 -4.62 -5.87 -10.54
N TRP A 164 -3.65 -5.35 -11.30
CA TRP A 164 -3.67 -3.96 -11.78
C TRP A 164 -4.91 -3.62 -12.62
N GLU A 165 -5.43 -4.59 -13.38
CA GLU A 165 -6.62 -4.38 -14.23
C GLU A 165 -7.88 -4.25 -13.39
N ILE A 166 -8.00 -5.06 -12.34
CA ILE A 166 -9.08 -4.94 -11.35
C ILE A 166 -9.04 -3.56 -10.68
N GLU A 167 -7.87 -3.12 -10.20
CA GLU A 167 -7.71 -1.79 -9.63
C GLU A 167 -8.06 -0.68 -10.63
N ALA A 168 -7.62 -0.79 -11.87
CA ALA A 168 -7.91 0.17 -12.92
C ALA A 168 -9.42 0.25 -13.25
N ARG A 169 -10.13 -0.86 -13.12
CA ARG A 169 -11.58 -0.89 -13.32
C ARG A 169 -12.33 -0.11 -12.24
N PHE A 170 -11.90 -0.23 -10.97
CA PHE A 170 -12.45 0.53 -9.86
C PHE A 170 -11.97 2.01 -9.81
N ALA A 171 -10.96 2.37 -10.59
CA ALA A 171 -10.46 3.73 -10.76
C ALA A 171 -10.93 4.39 -12.07
N ALA A 172 -11.87 3.80 -12.81
CA ALA A 172 -12.37 4.32 -14.07
C ALA A 172 -13.12 5.67 -13.92
N ALA A 173 -13.59 6.24 -15.01
CA ALA A 173 -14.24 7.56 -15.01
C ALA A 173 -15.48 7.62 -14.11
N GLU A 174 -15.80 8.81 -13.59
CA GLU A 174 -17.05 9.03 -12.85
C GLU A 174 -18.28 8.66 -13.69
N GLY A 175 -19.30 8.15 -13.03
CA GLY A 175 -20.52 7.64 -13.67
C GLY A 175 -20.34 6.25 -14.28
N THR A 176 -19.14 5.65 -14.23
CA THR A 176 -18.93 4.29 -14.72
C THR A 176 -19.60 3.30 -13.78
N HIS A 177 -20.41 2.38 -14.35
CA HIS A 177 -20.98 1.24 -13.66
C HIS A 177 -19.98 0.10 -13.63
N VAL A 178 -19.76 -0.47 -12.47
CA VAL A 178 -18.87 -1.63 -12.23
C VAL A 178 -19.73 -2.75 -11.69
N ASP A 179 -20.10 -3.72 -12.55
CA ASP A 179 -20.80 -4.93 -12.09
C ASP A 179 -19.83 -5.85 -11.38
N SER A 180 -20.12 -6.17 -10.11
CA SER A 180 -19.25 -6.95 -9.27
C SER A 180 -20.01 -7.95 -8.42
N GLU A 181 -19.44 -9.16 -8.28
CA GLU A 181 -19.97 -10.20 -7.41
C GLU A 181 -18.97 -10.45 -6.27
N TRP A 182 -19.45 -10.32 -5.04
CA TRP A 182 -18.63 -10.47 -3.82
C TRP A 182 -19.07 -11.65 -2.98
N ILE A 183 -18.15 -12.32 -2.33
CA ILE A 183 -18.43 -13.38 -1.36
C ILE A 183 -18.21 -12.81 0.05
N ARG A 184 -19.24 -12.86 0.88
CA ARG A 184 -19.20 -12.50 2.31
C ARG A 184 -19.76 -13.65 3.14
N ARG A 185 -18.95 -14.21 4.04
CA ARG A 185 -19.36 -15.35 4.90
C ARG A 185 -19.98 -16.53 4.12
N GLY A 186 -19.48 -16.77 2.90
CA GLY A 186 -19.97 -17.84 2.01
C GLY A 186 -21.17 -17.47 1.16
N GLU A 187 -21.78 -16.31 1.35
CA GLU A 187 -22.91 -15.82 0.55
C GLU A 187 -22.44 -14.94 -0.60
N MET A 188 -23.03 -15.08 -1.78
CA MET A 188 -22.77 -14.26 -2.96
C MET A 188 -23.62 -13.00 -2.92
N LYS A 189 -23.00 -11.85 -3.10
CA LYS A 189 -23.65 -10.54 -3.17
C LYS A 189 -23.29 -9.86 -4.47
N LYS A 190 -24.31 -9.51 -5.28
CA LYS A 190 -24.14 -8.70 -6.48
C LYS A 190 -24.21 -7.22 -6.12
N VAL A 191 -23.30 -6.43 -6.68
CA VAL A 191 -23.22 -4.98 -6.47
C VAL A 191 -22.93 -4.32 -7.81
N ASP A 192 -23.83 -3.43 -8.25
CA ASP A 192 -23.56 -2.46 -9.30
C ASP A 192 -23.00 -1.20 -8.64
N LEU A 193 -21.70 -1.01 -8.73
CA LEU A 193 -21.01 0.12 -8.13
C LEU A 193 -20.88 1.25 -9.14
N VAL A 194 -21.56 2.38 -8.88
CA VAL A 194 -21.41 3.59 -9.69
C VAL A 194 -20.26 4.43 -9.14
N LEU A 195 -19.21 4.59 -9.93
CA LEU A 195 -18.01 5.35 -9.52
C LEU A 195 -18.33 6.85 -9.47
N ALA A 196 -17.93 7.50 -8.39
CA ALA A 196 -18.11 8.92 -8.18
C ALA A 196 -17.03 9.50 -7.28
N SER A 197 -16.63 10.74 -7.53
CA SER A 197 -15.80 11.47 -6.56
C SER A 197 -16.59 11.71 -5.28
N PHE A 198 -15.91 11.62 -4.15
CA PHE A 198 -16.50 11.87 -2.84
C PHE A 198 -15.48 12.60 -1.96
N ALA A 199 -15.97 13.36 -1.01
CA ALA A 199 -15.12 13.96 0.02
C ALA A 199 -14.79 12.91 1.08
N ALA A 200 -13.51 12.83 1.44
CA ALA A 200 -13.10 12.01 2.57
C ALA A 200 -13.76 12.54 3.86
N ALA A 201 -14.19 11.63 4.73
CA ALA A 201 -14.72 12.03 6.03
C ALA A 201 -13.61 12.72 6.87
N ALA A 202 -14.00 13.76 7.59
CA ALA A 202 -13.11 14.46 8.52
C ALA A 202 -13.00 13.69 9.84
N PRO A 203 -11.89 13.80 10.57
CA PRO A 203 -11.80 13.27 11.92
C PRO A 203 -12.86 13.93 12.80
N SER A 204 -13.45 13.15 13.69
CA SER A 204 -14.51 13.63 14.56
C SER A 204 -14.28 13.15 16.00
N LEU A 205 -14.67 13.98 16.95
CA LEU A 205 -14.64 13.64 18.36
C LEU A 205 -16.08 13.45 18.84
N SER A 206 -16.40 12.25 19.25
CA SER A 206 -17.66 11.87 19.88
C SER A 206 -17.43 11.48 21.33
N GLU A 207 -18.47 11.07 22.04
CA GLU A 207 -18.37 10.60 23.41
C GLU A 207 -19.09 9.26 23.58
N SER A 208 -18.44 8.33 24.26
CA SER A 208 -19.04 7.08 24.68
C SER A 208 -18.88 6.91 26.18
N ARG A 209 -19.99 6.92 26.93
CA ARG A 209 -20.02 6.72 28.38
C ARG A 209 -19.10 7.71 29.16
N GLY A 210 -19.02 8.97 28.71
CA GLY A 210 -18.18 9.99 29.30
C GLY A 210 -16.70 9.92 28.90
N VAL A 211 -16.35 9.06 27.97
CA VAL A 211 -14.99 8.96 27.41
C VAL A 211 -14.98 9.51 25.98
N PRO A 212 -14.13 10.48 25.66
CA PRO A 212 -13.94 10.98 24.31
C PRO A 212 -13.44 9.87 23.35
N VAL A 213 -14.07 9.78 22.17
CA VAL A 213 -13.73 8.86 21.10
C VAL A 213 -13.36 9.66 19.86
N LEU A 214 -12.10 9.67 19.52
CA LEU A 214 -11.58 10.27 18.28
C LEU A 214 -11.66 9.24 17.17
N HIS A 215 -12.60 9.44 16.25
CA HIS A 215 -12.70 8.65 15.02
C HIS A 215 -11.78 9.23 13.95
N LEU A 216 -10.96 8.38 13.35
CA LEU A 216 -9.95 8.74 12.37
C LEU A 216 -10.23 8.03 11.03
N PRO A 217 -11.09 8.57 10.16
CA PRO A 217 -11.47 7.87 8.92
C PRO A 217 -10.35 7.85 7.89
N GLN A 218 -9.44 8.85 7.93
CA GLN A 218 -8.34 8.94 6.98
C GLN A 218 -7.09 9.52 7.66
N LEU A 219 -5.91 9.07 7.20
CA LEU A 219 -4.61 9.50 7.68
C LEU A 219 -3.87 10.30 6.59
N THR A 220 -3.89 11.63 6.74
CA THR A 220 -3.28 12.62 5.85
C THR A 220 -2.69 13.77 6.66
N SER A 221 -1.86 14.61 6.04
CA SER A 221 -1.35 15.83 6.70
C SER A 221 -2.47 16.79 7.14
N ALA A 222 -3.56 16.89 6.38
CA ALA A 222 -4.74 17.68 6.76
C ALA A 222 -5.41 17.11 8.02
N THR A 223 -5.53 15.79 8.12
CA THR A 223 -6.08 15.10 9.29
C THR A 223 -5.25 15.38 10.55
N VAL A 224 -3.91 15.41 10.45
CA VAL A 224 -3.03 15.75 11.60
C VAL A 224 -3.36 17.13 12.16
N THR A 225 -3.56 18.12 11.26
CA THR A 225 -3.92 19.50 11.68
C THR A 225 -5.28 19.51 12.39
N GLN A 226 -6.30 18.85 11.80
CA GLN A 226 -7.64 18.79 12.38
C GLN A 226 -7.66 18.07 13.74
N VAL A 227 -6.94 16.97 13.90
CA VAL A 227 -6.82 16.26 15.17
C VAL A 227 -6.14 17.13 16.22
N ARG A 228 -5.09 17.86 15.84
CA ARG A 228 -4.42 18.83 16.73
C ARG A 228 -5.40 19.87 17.26
N GLU A 229 -6.25 20.43 16.40
CA GLU A 229 -7.27 21.40 16.79
C GLU A 229 -8.31 20.81 17.73
N LEU A 230 -8.81 19.60 17.43
CA LEU A 230 -9.79 18.89 18.26
C LEU A 230 -9.25 18.61 19.66
N LEU A 231 -8.01 18.11 19.78
CA LEU A 231 -7.38 17.82 21.07
C LEU A 231 -7.06 19.09 21.86
N ALA A 232 -6.60 20.15 21.18
CA ALA A 232 -6.32 21.43 21.81
C ALA A 232 -7.58 22.14 22.34
N ALA A 233 -8.73 21.90 21.73
CA ALA A 233 -9.99 22.49 22.19
C ALA A 233 -10.59 21.76 23.40
N GLN A 234 -10.36 20.45 23.54
CA GLN A 234 -11.05 19.60 24.51
C GLN A 234 -10.17 19.21 25.72
N HIS A 235 -8.83 19.19 25.57
CA HIS A 235 -7.86 18.75 26.58
C HIS A 235 -8.28 17.47 27.34
N PRO A 236 -8.60 16.36 26.63
CA PRO A 236 -9.08 15.16 27.31
C PRO A 236 -7.97 14.53 28.15
N THR A 237 -8.32 13.93 29.29
CA THR A 237 -7.41 13.14 30.12
C THR A 237 -7.47 11.65 29.83
N ARG A 238 -8.51 11.21 29.14
CA ARG A 238 -8.70 9.86 28.61
C ARG A 238 -9.14 9.95 27.15
N LEU A 239 -8.70 9.04 26.33
CA LEU A 239 -9.01 9.06 24.90
C LEU A 239 -9.12 7.65 24.34
N VAL A 240 -10.18 7.37 23.61
CA VAL A 240 -10.24 6.26 22.66
C VAL A 240 -9.90 6.81 21.28
N LEU A 241 -8.88 6.25 20.63
CA LEU A 241 -8.56 6.54 19.22
C LEU A 241 -9.02 5.38 18.35
N ASP A 242 -10.02 5.63 17.49
CA ASP A 242 -10.56 4.60 16.61
C ASP A 242 -9.82 4.60 15.28
N LEU A 243 -8.96 3.57 15.09
CA LEU A 243 -8.16 3.32 13.88
C LEU A 243 -8.78 2.29 12.94
N ARG A 244 -9.96 1.78 13.27
CA ARG A 244 -10.68 0.83 12.42
C ARG A 244 -11.17 1.53 11.17
N GLY A 245 -10.95 0.92 10.00
CA GLY A 245 -11.31 1.53 8.73
C GLY A 245 -10.50 2.77 8.35
N THR A 246 -9.48 3.15 9.12
CA THR A 246 -8.62 4.28 8.79
C THR A 246 -7.90 4.03 7.47
N THR A 247 -8.18 4.86 6.48
CA THR A 247 -7.54 4.79 5.17
C THR A 247 -6.39 5.78 5.06
N GLY A 248 -5.58 5.66 4.01
CA GLY A 248 -4.45 6.54 3.74
C GLY A 248 -3.25 5.80 3.18
N SER A 249 -2.41 6.53 2.46
CA SER A 249 -1.23 5.98 1.81
C SER A 249 0.06 6.72 2.20
N ASP A 250 -0.04 7.74 3.06
CA ASP A 250 1.11 8.54 3.49
C ASP A 250 1.58 8.11 4.90
N PRO A 251 2.67 7.32 4.99
CA PRO A 251 3.21 6.90 6.27
C PRO A 251 3.76 8.06 7.11
N ARG A 252 4.14 9.18 6.47
CA ARG A 252 4.61 10.36 7.21
C ARG A 252 3.50 10.94 8.07
N ALA A 253 2.27 10.97 7.57
CA ALA A 253 1.12 11.41 8.37
C ALA A 253 0.90 10.55 9.63
N ALA A 254 1.29 9.26 9.62
CA ALA A 254 1.24 8.41 10.82
C ALA A 254 2.24 8.87 11.88
N PHE A 255 3.46 9.21 11.50
CA PHE A 255 4.47 9.74 12.41
C PHE A 255 4.11 11.12 12.91
N ASP A 256 3.68 12.03 12.01
CA ASP A 256 3.27 13.40 12.36
C ASP A 256 2.06 13.41 13.32
N LEU A 257 1.11 12.47 13.14
CA LEU A 257 0.01 12.30 14.08
C LEU A 257 0.48 11.68 15.39
N GLY A 258 1.34 10.67 15.33
CA GLY A 258 1.94 10.03 16.50
C GLY A 258 2.73 10.99 17.39
N ALA A 259 3.37 12.00 16.79
CA ALA A 259 4.08 13.07 17.48
C ALA A 259 3.19 13.94 18.38
N LEU A 260 1.86 13.89 18.23
CA LEU A 260 0.94 14.54 19.16
C LEU A 260 0.84 13.81 20.51
N PHE A 261 1.24 12.53 20.54
CA PHE A 261 1.06 11.62 21.66
C PHE A 261 2.38 11.11 22.26
N ALA A 262 3.47 11.17 21.50
CA ALA A 262 4.77 10.65 21.92
C ALA A 262 5.93 11.46 21.32
N ASP A 263 7.03 11.53 22.05
CA ASP A 263 8.30 12.15 21.65
C ASP A 263 9.41 11.12 21.43
N GLY A 264 10.56 11.58 20.97
CA GLY A 264 11.74 10.77 20.70
C GLY A 264 11.66 10.00 19.37
N GLU A 265 12.15 8.78 19.33
CA GLU A 265 12.07 7.94 18.14
C GLU A 265 10.65 7.38 17.97
N LEU A 266 10.04 7.71 16.84
CA LEU A 266 8.66 7.34 16.50
C LEU A 266 8.59 6.08 15.62
N GLY A 267 9.67 5.77 14.90
CA GLY A 267 9.78 4.59 14.04
C GLY A 267 10.82 4.76 12.95
N GLN A 268 10.90 3.78 12.08
CA GLN A 268 11.93 3.70 11.04
C GLN A 268 11.33 3.22 9.72
N LEU A 269 11.99 3.60 8.60
CA LEU A 269 11.87 2.91 7.32
C LEU A 269 13.09 2.00 7.16
N LYS A 270 12.83 0.71 6.95
CA LYS A 270 13.87 -0.30 6.70
C LYS A 270 13.79 -0.83 5.28
N VAL A 271 14.96 -0.95 4.64
CA VAL A 271 15.14 -1.65 3.37
C VAL A 271 15.99 -2.87 3.66
N ARG A 272 15.42 -4.07 3.50
CA ARG A 272 15.97 -5.30 4.05
C ARG A 272 16.21 -5.12 5.57
N ASP A 273 17.40 -5.38 6.06
CA ASP A 273 17.72 -5.26 7.50
C ASP A 273 18.33 -3.89 7.89
N LYS A 274 18.40 -2.94 6.95
CA LYS A 274 19.03 -1.63 7.18
C LYS A 274 17.96 -0.57 7.39
N SER A 275 18.09 0.22 8.46
CA SER A 275 17.35 1.47 8.61
C SER A 275 17.91 2.49 7.60
N VAL A 276 17.03 3.03 6.77
CA VAL A 276 17.37 4.06 5.76
C VAL A 276 16.81 5.43 6.14
N GLU A 277 15.81 5.46 7.02
CA GLU A 277 15.23 6.68 7.57
C GLU A 277 14.72 6.40 8.99
N THR A 278 14.98 7.34 9.91
CA THR A 278 14.44 7.31 11.28
C THR A 278 13.56 8.53 11.47
N PHE A 279 12.35 8.33 11.94
CA PHE A 279 11.39 9.38 12.25
C PHE A 279 11.49 9.73 13.73
N THR A 280 11.74 10.99 14.03
CA THR A 280 11.89 11.49 15.40
C THR A 280 11.11 12.78 15.58
N ASP A 281 10.56 12.98 16.77
CA ASP A 281 10.01 14.27 17.20
C ASP A 281 10.43 14.55 18.64
N ASN A 282 10.71 15.82 18.94
CA ASN A 282 11.10 16.28 20.28
C ASN A 282 10.22 17.43 20.74
N THR A 283 9.06 17.62 20.10
CA THR A 283 8.08 18.61 20.57
C THR A 283 7.30 18.07 21.77
N PRO A 284 6.81 18.94 22.67
CA PRO A 284 5.98 18.49 23.78
C PRO A 284 4.70 17.83 23.26
N ASN A 285 4.35 16.69 23.85
CA ASN A 285 3.13 15.95 23.53
C ASN A 285 1.90 16.84 23.78
N LEU A 286 0.97 16.82 22.85
CA LEU A 286 -0.31 17.52 23.02
C LEU A 286 -1.25 16.77 23.95
N PHE A 287 -1.12 15.45 23.98
CA PHE A 287 -1.90 14.56 24.84
C PHE A 287 -0.97 13.64 25.64
N ALA A 288 -1.17 13.56 26.96
CA ALA A 288 -0.40 12.73 27.89
C ALA A 288 -1.29 11.93 28.85
N GLY A 289 -2.55 11.69 28.48
CA GLY A 289 -3.53 10.95 29.27
C GLY A 289 -3.54 9.45 29.03
N GLU A 290 -4.50 8.75 29.63
CA GLU A 290 -4.73 7.33 29.37
C GLU A 290 -5.36 7.13 27.98
N MET A 291 -4.84 6.19 27.18
CA MET A 291 -5.29 5.97 25.79
C MET A 291 -5.55 4.50 25.49
N VAL A 292 -6.62 4.28 24.75
CA VAL A 292 -6.92 3.02 24.05
C VAL A 292 -6.97 3.30 22.55
N ALA A 293 -6.33 2.49 21.72
CA ALA A 293 -6.50 2.50 20.29
C ALA A 293 -7.32 1.27 19.85
N LEU A 294 -8.42 1.51 19.13
CA LEU A 294 -9.23 0.44 18.57
C LEU A 294 -8.66 0.03 17.21
N VAL A 295 -8.46 -1.26 17.03
CA VAL A 295 -7.86 -1.84 15.82
C VAL A 295 -8.66 -3.05 15.34
N ASP A 296 -8.61 -3.32 14.04
CA ASP A 296 -9.18 -4.52 13.43
C ASP A 296 -8.41 -4.87 12.14
N ARG A 297 -8.95 -5.81 11.37
CA ARG A 297 -8.36 -6.26 10.10
C ARG A 297 -8.30 -5.18 9.01
N SER A 298 -9.08 -4.11 9.14
CA SER A 298 -9.03 -2.96 8.24
C SER A 298 -7.97 -1.93 8.63
N THR A 299 -7.35 -2.08 9.81
CA THR A 299 -6.18 -1.29 10.20
C THR A 299 -4.98 -1.79 9.40
N VAL A 300 -4.55 -1.04 8.37
CA VAL A 300 -3.52 -1.44 7.40
C VAL A 300 -2.55 -0.29 7.08
N GLY A 301 -1.30 -0.61 6.83
CA GLY A 301 -0.29 0.35 6.38
C GLY A 301 0.01 1.46 7.39
N PRO A 302 -0.17 2.74 7.02
CA PRO A 302 0.08 3.88 7.91
C PRO A 302 -0.67 3.81 9.24
N ALA A 303 -1.90 3.28 9.24
CA ALA A 303 -2.68 3.09 10.47
C ALA A 303 -2.04 2.05 11.41
N GLU A 304 -1.40 0.99 10.87
CA GLU A 304 -0.62 0.05 11.66
C GLU A 304 0.64 0.68 12.26
N VAL A 305 1.33 1.52 11.47
CA VAL A 305 2.51 2.26 11.95
C VAL A 305 2.11 3.15 13.13
N LEU A 306 1.00 3.89 13.01
CA LEU A 306 0.47 4.71 14.09
C LEU A 306 0.10 3.86 15.31
N ALA A 307 -0.61 2.75 15.13
CA ALA A 307 -0.99 1.85 16.22
C ALA A 307 0.23 1.29 16.97
N ALA A 308 1.28 0.87 16.23
CA ALA A 308 2.53 0.39 16.81
C ALA A 308 3.24 1.48 17.62
N LEU A 309 3.33 2.69 17.08
CA LEU A 309 3.90 3.84 17.76
C LEU A 309 3.15 4.16 19.06
N LEU A 310 1.83 4.24 18.98
CA LEU A 310 0.99 4.53 20.14
C LEU A 310 1.13 3.47 21.24
N GLN A 311 1.15 2.19 20.87
CA GLN A 311 1.33 1.10 21.82
C GLN A 311 2.72 1.12 22.47
N GLN A 312 3.77 1.34 21.69
CA GLN A 312 5.15 1.18 22.14
C GLN A 312 5.70 2.43 22.83
N ARG A 313 5.22 3.61 22.45
CA ARG A 313 5.79 4.87 22.88
C ARG A 313 4.83 5.75 23.68
N ALA A 314 3.56 5.82 23.28
CA ALA A 314 2.53 6.60 23.99
C ALA A 314 1.85 5.82 25.14
N GLY A 315 2.16 4.53 25.31
CA GLY A 315 1.54 3.69 26.35
C GLY A 315 0.08 3.32 26.08
N ALA A 316 -0.39 3.52 24.85
CA ALA A 316 -1.75 3.14 24.46
C ALA A 316 -1.97 1.62 24.53
N ARG A 317 -3.19 1.19 24.88
CA ARG A 317 -3.59 -0.21 24.80
C ARG A 317 -4.33 -0.46 23.50
N LEU A 318 -3.92 -1.46 22.74
CA LEU A 318 -4.63 -1.89 21.54
C LEU A 318 -5.78 -2.82 21.93
N VAL A 319 -6.99 -2.52 21.45
CA VAL A 319 -8.20 -3.31 21.72
C VAL A 319 -8.89 -3.65 20.40
N GLY A 320 -9.22 -4.92 20.20
CA GLY A 320 -9.94 -5.38 19.02
C GLY A 320 -9.36 -6.61 18.37
N GLU A 321 -9.35 -6.65 17.02
CA GLU A 321 -8.78 -7.75 16.25
C GLU A 321 -7.30 -7.49 15.91
N ARG A 322 -6.60 -8.54 15.50
CA ARG A 322 -5.27 -8.41 14.89
C ARG A 322 -5.36 -7.55 13.62
N THR A 323 -4.41 -6.62 13.44
CA THR A 323 -4.35 -5.76 12.26
C THR A 323 -3.95 -6.55 11.00
N PHE A 324 -3.99 -5.91 9.84
CA PHE A 324 -3.75 -6.55 8.54
C PHE A 324 -2.36 -7.19 8.42
N GLY A 325 -1.31 -6.48 8.83
CA GLY A 325 0.06 -6.98 8.76
C GLY A 325 0.85 -6.51 7.54
N TYR A 326 0.64 -5.27 7.13
CA TYR A 326 1.36 -4.74 5.97
C TYR A 326 1.63 -3.23 6.09
N ALA A 327 2.84 -2.89 6.44
CA ALA A 327 3.33 -1.50 6.48
C ALA A 327 4.44 -1.26 5.43
N GLY A 328 4.21 -1.71 4.19
CA GLY A 328 5.16 -1.63 3.09
C GLY A 328 5.20 -0.27 2.41
N ARG A 329 6.41 0.19 2.05
CA ARG A 329 6.61 1.29 1.11
C ARG A 329 6.50 0.75 -0.31
N GLN A 330 5.35 1.03 -0.95
CA GLN A 330 5.12 0.63 -2.34
C GLN A 330 5.85 1.57 -3.31
N GLU A 331 6.62 1.00 -4.24
CA GLU A 331 7.23 1.73 -5.34
C GLU A 331 6.89 1.07 -6.67
N THR A 332 6.84 1.88 -7.73
CA THR A 332 6.66 1.40 -9.10
C THR A 332 7.94 1.61 -9.88
N VAL A 333 8.55 0.53 -10.32
CA VAL A 333 9.76 0.52 -11.15
C VAL A 333 9.36 0.29 -12.60
N THR A 334 9.91 1.10 -13.53
CA THR A 334 9.76 0.88 -14.96
C THR A 334 10.89 -0.01 -15.45
N LEU A 335 10.56 -1.12 -16.11
CA LEU A 335 11.51 -2.07 -16.66
C LEU A 335 12.00 -1.62 -18.05
N SER A 336 13.02 -2.28 -18.58
CA SER A 336 13.67 -1.91 -19.83
C SER A 336 12.78 -1.98 -21.07
N ASP A 337 11.76 -2.85 -21.05
CA ASP A 337 10.77 -3.01 -22.10
C ASP A 337 9.56 -2.06 -21.97
N GLY A 338 9.56 -1.18 -20.95
CA GLY A 338 8.46 -0.26 -20.64
C GLY A 338 7.37 -0.84 -19.75
N SER A 339 7.43 -2.12 -19.40
CA SER A 339 6.56 -2.72 -18.39
C SER A 339 6.84 -2.13 -16.99
N ARG A 340 5.93 -2.31 -16.06
CA ARG A 340 6.06 -1.77 -14.70
C ARG A 340 5.90 -2.85 -13.66
N LEU A 341 6.68 -2.71 -12.61
CA LEU A 341 6.63 -3.57 -11.44
C LEU A 341 6.35 -2.72 -10.20
N ARG A 342 5.19 -2.92 -9.57
CA ARG A 342 4.86 -2.33 -8.28
C ARG A 342 5.11 -3.37 -7.19
N LEU A 343 5.90 -3.03 -6.19
CA LEU A 343 6.22 -3.91 -5.06
C LEU A 343 6.66 -3.11 -3.83
N ALA A 344 6.68 -3.76 -2.67
CA ALA A 344 7.27 -3.19 -1.47
C ALA A 344 8.80 -3.16 -1.58
N THR A 345 9.38 -1.97 -1.50
CA THR A 345 10.84 -1.76 -1.50
C THR A 345 11.41 -1.53 -0.11
N GLY A 346 10.58 -1.39 0.89
CA GLY A 346 10.92 -1.25 2.30
C GLY A 346 9.70 -1.40 3.19
N PHE A 347 9.94 -1.52 4.50
CA PHE A 347 8.88 -1.61 5.50
C PHE A 347 9.05 -0.53 6.55
N TYR A 348 7.93 0.09 6.91
CA TYR A 348 7.88 0.97 8.06
C TYR A 348 7.74 0.13 9.33
N THR A 349 8.35 0.60 10.40
CA THR A 349 8.33 -0.03 11.72
C THR A 349 7.84 0.94 12.77
N GLY A 350 7.36 0.43 13.89
CA GLY A 350 7.26 1.22 15.11
C GLY A 350 8.65 1.49 15.75
N PRO A 351 8.67 2.11 16.93
CA PRO A 351 9.90 2.43 17.67
C PRO A 351 10.78 1.21 18.00
N ASP A 352 10.21 0.01 18.12
CA ASP A 352 10.97 -1.22 18.36
C ASP A 352 11.78 -1.72 17.15
N GLY A 353 11.63 -1.06 16.01
CA GLY A 353 12.30 -1.37 14.76
C GLY A 353 11.93 -2.73 14.14
N LYS A 354 10.87 -3.39 14.61
CA LYS A 354 10.41 -4.65 14.03
C LYS A 354 9.44 -4.42 12.88
N PRO A 355 9.59 -5.14 11.76
CA PRO A 355 8.63 -5.07 10.65
C PRO A 355 7.22 -5.49 11.10
N ILE A 356 6.21 -4.75 10.62
CA ILE A 356 4.81 -5.09 10.83
C ILE A 356 4.37 -6.00 9.68
N SER A 357 4.83 -7.25 9.70
CA SER A 357 4.59 -8.22 8.60
C SER A 357 3.55 -9.29 8.91
N THR A 358 3.11 -9.38 10.18
CA THR A 358 2.11 -10.36 10.61
C THR A 358 0.93 -9.74 11.32
N GLY A 359 0.81 -8.43 11.27
CA GLY A 359 -0.17 -7.64 12.01
C GLY A 359 0.19 -7.47 13.50
N LEU A 360 -0.30 -6.39 14.07
CA LEU A 360 -0.18 -6.11 15.49
C LEU A 360 -1.20 -6.94 16.25
N SER A 361 -0.76 -7.57 17.33
CA SER A 361 -1.65 -8.26 18.26
C SER A 361 -2.20 -7.24 19.26
N PRO A 362 -3.53 -7.16 19.45
CA PRO A 362 -4.10 -6.28 20.45
C PRO A 362 -3.75 -6.77 21.89
N ASP A 363 -3.65 -5.82 22.82
CA ASP A 363 -3.47 -6.11 24.25
C ASP A 363 -4.74 -6.76 24.84
N LEU A 364 -5.91 -6.36 24.33
CA LEU A 364 -7.19 -6.98 24.62
C LEU A 364 -7.83 -7.45 23.31
N ALA A 365 -7.72 -8.75 23.04
CA ALA A 365 -8.34 -9.34 21.86
C ALA A 365 -9.87 -9.39 21.99
N VAL A 366 -10.55 -8.89 20.95
CA VAL A 366 -12.01 -8.89 20.83
C VAL A 366 -12.35 -9.30 19.40
N ASP A 367 -12.63 -10.57 19.22
CA ASP A 367 -12.99 -11.17 17.93
C ASP A 367 -14.12 -12.20 18.12
N GLU A 368 -14.56 -12.82 17.04
CA GLU A 368 -15.64 -13.81 17.09
C GLU A 368 -15.33 -14.99 18.04
N SER A 369 -14.05 -15.36 18.20
CA SER A 369 -13.62 -16.47 19.06
C SER A 369 -13.58 -16.10 20.55
N THR A 370 -13.40 -14.83 20.86
CA THR A 370 -13.29 -14.32 22.25
C THR A 370 -14.63 -13.84 22.82
N ARG A 371 -15.71 -13.80 22.00
CA ARG A 371 -17.03 -13.37 22.44
C ARG A 371 -17.61 -14.27 23.55
N ARG A 372 -18.12 -13.62 24.59
CA ARG A 372 -18.89 -14.29 25.65
C ARG A 372 -20.31 -14.59 25.18
N PHE A 373 -21.00 -15.51 25.85
CA PHE A 373 -22.35 -15.94 25.47
C PHE A 373 -23.33 -14.76 25.31
N GLY A 374 -23.31 -13.77 26.21
CA GLY A 374 -24.18 -12.58 26.14
C GLY A 374 -23.74 -11.49 25.15
N GLU A 375 -22.63 -11.68 24.44
CA GLU A 375 -22.07 -10.68 23.50
C GLU A 375 -22.28 -11.11 22.01
N LYS A 376 -22.90 -12.26 21.77
CA LYS A 376 -23.02 -12.84 20.42
C LYS A 376 -23.92 -12.04 19.48
N ASP A 377 -24.91 -11.34 20.01
CA ASP A 377 -25.88 -10.57 19.23
C ASP A 377 -25.43 -9.11 19.02
N GLU A 378 -24.40 -8.66 19.73
CA GLU A 378 -23.84 -7.32 19.58
C GLU A 378 -22.93 -7.26 18.33
N PRO A 379 -23.03 -6.24 17.44
CA PRO A 379 -22.08 -6.07 16.33
C PRO A 379 -20.64 -6.01 16.86
N LEU A 380 -19.70 -6.70 16.16
CA LEU A 380 -18.31 -6.78 16.63
C LEU A 380 -17.67 -5.41 16.82
N GLY A 381 -17.97 -4.46 15.94
CA GLY A 381 -17.46 -3.10 16.04
C GLY A 381 -17.92 -2.37 17.30
N GLU A 382 -19.19 -2.54 17.70
CA GLU A 382 -19.74 -1.98 18.94
C GLU A 382 -19.12 -2.64 20.17
N LEU A 383 -18.95 -3.96 20.12
CA LEU A 383 -18.30 -4.72 21.17
C LEU A 383 -16.86 -4.26 21.42
N ILE A 384 -16.08 -4.05 20.34
CA ILE A 384 -14.70 -3.53 20.41
C ILE A 384 -14.71 -2.14 21.09
N LEU A 385 -15.58 -1.23 20.65
CA LEU A 385 -15.69 0.11 21.24
C LEU A 385 -16.06 0.03 22.74
N ARG A 386 -17.07 -0.74 23.08
CA ARG A 386 -17.52 -0.92 24.47
C ARG A 386 -16.41 -1.47 25.37
N LYS A 387 -15.66 -2.48 24.89
CA LYS A 387 -14.52 -3.05 25.61
C LYS A 387 -13.38 -2.06 25.77
N GLY A 388 -13.07 -1.27 24.73
CA GLY A 388 -12.07 -0.21 24.79
C GLY A 388 -12.40 0.87 25.79
N VAL A 389 -13.64 1.36 25.79
CA VAL A 389 -14.16 2.30 26.79
C VAL A 389 -14.14 1.69 28.19
N GLY A 390 -14.60 0.43 28.33
CA GLY A 390 -14.60 -0.31 29.59
C GLY A 390 -13.21 -0.48 30.20
N LEU A 391 -12.17 -0.62 29.36
CA LEU A 391 -10.79 -0.69 29.83
C LEU A 391 -10.33 0.63 30.47
N LEU A 392 -10.66 1.78 29.87
CA LEU A 392 -10.37 3.11 30.44
C LEU A 392 -11.18 3.41 31.69
N LEU A 393 -12.36 2.80 31.84
CA LEU A 393 -13.21 2.95 33.05
C LEU A 393 -12.87 1.95 34.15
N GLY A 394 -11.92 1.02 33.92
CA GLY A 394 -11.52 -0.01 34.88
C GLY A 394 -12.51 -1.19 34.98
N GLU A 395 -13.47 -1.31 34.07
CA GLU A 395 -14.49 -2.38 34.05
C GLU A 395 -13.99 -3.63 33.34
N GLU A 396 -13.08 -3.47 32.36
CA GLU A 396 -12.40 -4.56 31.67
C GLU A 396 -10.95 -4.67 32.17
N LYS A 397 -10.41 -5.88 32.13
CA LYS A 397 -9.02 -6.15 32.54
C LYS A 397 -8.23 -6.76 31.38
N LEU A 398 -6.99 -6.37 31.27
CA LEU A 398 -6.06 -7.04 30.34
C LEU A 398 -5.86 -8.49 30.79
N PRO A 399 -5.71 -9.43 29.85
CA PRO A 399 -5.33 -10.80 30.17
C PRO A 399 -3.97 -10.81 30.88
N GLU A 400 -3.83 -11.65 31.90
CA GLU A 400 -2.52 -11.86 32.53
C GLU A 400 -1.53 -12.35 31.50
N LYS A 401 -0.39 -11.65 31.35
CA LYS A 401 0.70 -12.13 30.50
C LYS A 401 1.17 -13.47 31.06
N LYS A 402 0.87 -14.59 30.38
CA LYS A 402 1.54 -15.85 30.70
C LYS A 402 3.02 -15.61 30.53
N ALA A 403 3.79 -15.80 31.62
CA ALA A 403 5.24 -15.81 31.55
C ALA A 403 5.66 -16.88 30.51
N ALA A 404 6.43 -16.45 29.49
CA ALA A 404 6.95 -17.32 28.45
C ALA A 404 8.15 -18.11 28.97
#